data_689cb258201fa9785be111dea6318fdd
#
_entry.id   689cb258201fa9785be111dea6318fdd
#
_cell.length_a   1.000
_cell.length_b   1.000
_cell.length_c   1.000
_cell.angle_alpha   90.00
_cell.angle_beta   90.00
_cell.angle_gamma   90.00
#
_symmetry.space_group_name_H-M   'P 1'
#
loop_
_entity.id
_entity.type
_entity.pdbx_description
1 polymer ?
#
loop_
_entity_poly.entity_id
_entity_poly.type
_entity_poly.pdbx_seq_one_letter_code
_entity_poly.pdbx_strand_id
1 'polypeptide(L)'
;YVGSCLKWNRFWDFGTGQLGDMASHLIDLPYWALDLRSPTSCDGQGKPMHDDSYPGEVKVTWKHPANDKRPGLDLTWYDGPVKPGMPSKIFDRDAMGMGVLFSGEKGWLLADYSMRTVMLKGDMTHYDAPAATDLIPRSLGHHKEWIHACKTGAPTLCNFDYSGLLVEHNMLGAVSMRAGKKLEWDAKNLRATNAPEVDPLIRKTYREGWVLNG
;
A
#
# COMPACT_ATOMS: atom_id res chain seq x y z
N TYR A 1 -21.39 8.90 22.01
CA TYR A 1 -20.45 9.11 20.90
C TYR A 1 -19.04 9.25 21.43
N VAL A 2 -18.23 8.26 21.20
CA VAL A 2 -16.84 8.25 21.67
C VAL A 2 -15.94 8.29 20.44
N GLY A 3 -15.36 9.42 20.17
CA GLY A 3 -14.36 9.56 19.11
C GLY A 3 -14.59 10.78 18.22
N SER A 4 -13.52 11.16 17.52
CA SER A 4 -13.58 12.11 16.42
C SER A 4 -13.98 11.43 15.12
N CYS A 5 -14.38 12.19 14.11
CA CYS A 5 -14.69 11.68 12.77
C CYS A 5 -13.52 10.86 12.18
N LEU A 6 -12.27 11.14 12.55
CA LEU A 6 -11.09 10.39 12.11
C LEU A 6 -11.01 8.95 12.65
N LYS A 7 -11.84 8.57 13.62
CA LYS A 7 -11.88 7.20 14.13
C LYS A 7 -12.90 6.32 13.41
N TRP A 8 -13.75 6.87 12.58
CA TRP A 8 -14.78 6.12 11.85
C TRP A 8 -14.17 5.14 10.83
N ASN A 9 -13.03 5.48 10.27
CA ASN A 9 -12.31 4.59 9.35
C ASN A 9 -11.94 3.23 9.97
N ARG A 10 -11.99 3.11 11.30
CA ARG A 10 -11.71 1.85 12.01
C ARG A 10 -12.88 0.86 12.03
N PHE A 11 -14.09 1.29 11.69
CA PHE A 11 -15.27 0.43 11.64
C PHE A 11 -15.50 -0.02 10.20
N TRP A 12 -15.72 -1.33 10.01
CA TRP A 12 -15.87 -1.94 8.68
C TRP A 12 -17.00 -1.35 7.84
N ASP A 13 -18.04 -0.83 8.48
CA ASP A 13 -19.15 -0.15 7.78
C ASP A 13 -18.77 1.19 7.17
N PHE A 14 -17.69 1.81 7.65
CA PHE A 14 -17.29 3.17 7.26
C PHE A 14 -15.87 3.25 6.67
N GLY A 15 -15.06 2.20 6.83
CA GLY A 15 -13.69 2.19 6.33
C GLY A 15 -12.96 0.89 6.61
N THR A 16 -11.68 0.85 6.24
CA THR A 16 -10.82 -0.32 6.36
C THR A 16 -9.56 -0.01 7.18
N GLY A 17 -9.71 0.88 8.16
CA GLY A 17 -8.64 1.28 9.07
C GLY A 17 -7.48 1.98 8.36
N GLN A 18 -6.31 1.90 8.97
CA GLN A 18 -5.09 2.50 8.42
C GLN A 18 -4.65 1.86 7.10
N LEU A 19 -5.02 0.61 6.87
CA LEU A 19 -4.74 -0.08 5.61
C LEU A 19 -5.50 0.56 4.43
N GLY A 20 -6.74 1.02 4.64
CA GLY A 20 -7.50 1.74 3.61
C GLY A 20 -7.11 3.20 3.49
N ASP A 21 -6.67 3.81 4.57
CA ASP A 21 -6.33 5.23 4.68
C ASP A 21 -4.83 5.44 4.39
N MET A 22 -3.97 5.22 5.37
CA MET A 22 -2.55 5.56 5.31
C MET A 22 -1.73 4.66 4.39
N ALA A 23 -2.17 3.43 4.10
CA ALA A 23 -1.45 2.59 3.17
C ALA A 23 -1.36 3.21 1.77
N SER A 24 -2.42 3.87 1.30
CA SER A 24 -2.38 4.57 0.01
C SER A 24 -1.35 5.69 -0.03
N HIS A 25 -1.04 6.30 1.11
CA HIS A 25 0.00 7.33 1.22
C HIS A 25 1.42 6.78 1.20
N LEU A 26 1.65 5.63 1.87
CA LEU A 26 3.00 5.10 2.04
C LEU A 26 3.35 4.02 1.01
N ILE A 27 2.40 3.16 0.66
CA ILE A 27 2.60 2.11 -0.35
C ILE A 27 2.74 2.71 -1.76
N ASP A 28 2.18 3.89 -2.02
CA ASP A 28 2.34 4.59 -3.29
C ASP A 28 3.82 4.73 -3.69
N LEU A 29 4.70 5.08 -2.76
CA LEU A 29 6.12 5.22 -3.03
C LEU A 29 6.77 3.93 -3.57
N PRO A 30 6.74 2.77 -2.89
CA PRO A 30 7.28 1.54 -3.44
C PRO A 30 6.48 1.02 -4.64
N TYR A 31 5.17 1.25 -4.67
CA TYR A 31 4.31 0.83 -5.77
C TYR A 31 4.73 1.49 -7.09
N TRP A 32 4.97 2.78 -7.06
CA TRP A 32 5.45 3.56 -8.20
C TRP A 32 6.92 3.30 -8.52
N ALA A 33 7.82 3.38 -7.52
CA ALA A 33 9.26 3.28 -7.72
C ALA A 33 9.72 1.90 -8.21
N LEU A 34 9.02 0.84 -7.80
CA LEU A 34 9.34 -0.55 -8.16
C LEU A 34 8.43 -1.10 -9.26
N ASP A 35 7.61 -0.24 -9.87
CA ASP A 35 6.63 -0.64 -10.88
C ASP A 35 5.79 -1.85 -10.44
N LEU A 36 5.23 -1.76 -9.23
CA LEU A 36 4.36 -2.80 -8.69
C LEU A 36 3.02 -2.76 -9.42
N ARG A 37 2.46 -3.95 -9.58
CA ARG A 37 1.11 -4.16 -10.10
C ARG A 37 0.45 -5.20 -9.19
N SER A 38 -0.51 -5.92 -9.69
CA SER A 38 -1.23 -6.90 -8.91
C SER A 38 -0.30 -7.94 -8.27
N PRO A 39 -0.42 -8.23 -6.98
CA PRO A 39 0.32 -9.29 -6.32
C PRO A 39 -0.19 -10.67 -6.76
N THR A 40 0.61 -11.70 -6.56
CA THR A 40 0.20 -13.11 -6.77
C THR A 40 -0.45 -13.70 -5.53
N SER A 41 -0.14 -13.18 -4.35
CA SER A 41 -0.76 -13.62 -3.10
C SER A 41 -0.71 -12.52 -2.04
N CYS A 42 -1.57 -12.65 -1.04
CA CYS A 42 -1.64 -11.75 0.09
C CYS A 42 -1.89 -12.53 1.39
N ASP A 43 -1.13 -12.23 2.43
CA ASP A 43 -1.29 -12.79 3.78
C ASP A 43 -1.48 -11.66 4.79
N GLY A 44 -2.72 -11.49 5.25
CA GLY A 44 -3.14 -10.45 6.19
C GLY A 44 -3.41 -11.02 7.57
N GLN A 45 -2.78 -10.44 8.58
CA GLN A 45 -2.93 -10.81 9.99
C GLN A 45 -3.30 -9.59 10.81
N GLY A 46 -4.33 -9.71 11.65
CA GLY A 46 -4.78 -8.67 12.57
C GLY A 46 -5.05 -9.22 13.97
N LYS A 47 -4.76 -8.42 15.01
CA LYS A 47 -4.96 -8.81 16.41
C LYS A 47 -5.39 -7.63 17.27
N PRO A 48 -6.37 -7.82 18.18
CA PRO A 48 -7.39 -8.86 18.07
C PRO A 48 -8.29 -8.61 16.85
N MET A 49 -8.86 -9.66 16.27
CA MET A 49 -9.90 -9.53 15.26
C MET A 49 -11.24 -9.25 15.93
N HIS A 50 -12.01 -8.32 15.33
CA HIS A 50 -13.35 -7.97 15.73
C HIS A 50 -14.26 -7.98 14.50
N ASP A 51 -15.53 -8.35 14.70
CA ASP A 51 -16.50 -8.49 13.59
C ASP A 51 -16.83 -7.14 12.95
N ASP A 52 -16.80 -6.06 13.72
CA ASP A 52 -17.23 -4.71 13.33
C ASP A 52 -16.09 -3.71 13.15
N SER A 53 -14.87 -4.05 13.56
CA SER A 53 -13.78 -3.07 13.59
C SER A 53 -12.42 -3.60 13.19
N TYR A 54 -11.62 -2.69 12.63
CA TYR A 54 -10.23 -2.91 12.25
C TYR A 54 -9.36 -3.18 13.49
N PRO A 55 -8.49 -4.18 13.47
CA PRO A 55 -7.65 -4.54 14.61
C PRO A 55 -6.60 -3.48 14.94
N GLY A 56 -6.13 -3.51 16.19
CA GLY A 56 -5.11 -2.57 16.69
C GLY A 56 -3.67 -2.94 16.32
N GLU A 57 -3.45 -4.18 15.88
CA GLU A 57 -2.16 -4.69 15.41
C GLU A 57 -2.37 -5.39 14.08
N VAL A 58 -1.66 -4.95 13.03
CA VAL A 58 -1.82 -5.48 11.68
C VAL A 58 -0.46 -5.69 11.02
N LYS A 59 -0.36 -6.85 10.35
CA LYS A 59 0.72 -7.16 9.43
C LYS A 59 0.11 -7.76 8.16
N VAL A 60 0.38 -7.15 7.01
CA VAL A 60 -0.06 -7.67 5.71
C VAL A 60 1.14 -7.81 4.79
N THR A 61 1.30 -8.96 4.16
CA THR A 61 2.38 -9.22 3.21
C THR A 61 1.80 -9.58 1.86
N TRP A 62 2.16 -8.83 0.83
CA TRP A 62 1.86 -9.13 -0.57
C TRP A 62 3.10 -9.65 -1.26
N LYS A 63 2.94 -10.69 -2.05
CA LYS A 63 3.99 -11.24 -2.90
C LYS A 63 3.83 -10.71 -4.32
N HIS A 64 4.85 -9.99 -4.80
CA HIS A 64 4.88 -9.48 -6.16
C HIS A 64 5.80 -10.32 -7.04
N PRO A 65 5.37 -10.64 -8.27
CA PRO A 65 6.22 -11.36 -9.22
C PRO A 65 7.39 -10.48 -9.68
N ALA A 66 8.41 -11.11 -10.24
CA ALA A 66 9.46 -10.41 -10.97
C ALA A 66 8.89 -9.71 -12.22
N ASN A 67 9.54 -8.64 -12.63
CA ASN A 67 9.34 -7.99 -13.93
C ASN A 67 10.70 -7.70 -14.58
N ASP A 68 10.68 -7.04 -15.74
CA ASP A 68 11.90 -6.73 -16.53
C ASP A 68 12.89 -5.82 -15.77
N LYS A 69 12.43 -5.12 -14.75
CA LYS A 69 13.23 -4.11 -14.01
C LYS A 69 13.72 -4.61 -12.66
N ARG A 70 13.10 -5.64 -12.09
CA ARG A 70 13.40 -6.10 -10.74
C ARG A 70 13.04 -7.58 -10.51
N PRO A 71 13.68 -8.25 -9.56
CA PRO A 71 13.25 -9.57 -9.08
C PRO A 71 11.88 -9.52 -8.41
N GLY A 72 11.31 -10.69 -8.14
CA GLY A 72 10.16 -10.81 -7.25
C GLY A 72 10.49 -10.29 -5.86
N LEU A 73 9.49 -9.75 -5.16
CA LEU A 73 9.65 -9.21 -3.81
C LEU A 73 8.39 -9.39 -2.96
N ASP A 74 8.60 -9.27 -1.68
CA ASP A 74 7.52 -9.17 -0.70
C ASP A 74 7.42 -7.70 -0.24
N LEU A 75 6.20 -7.12 -0.33
CA LEU A 75 5.88 -5.85 0.29
C LEU A 75 5.11 -6.15 1.58
N THR A 76 5.51 -5.54 2.70
CA THR A 76 4.83 -5.77 3.98
C THR A 76 4.41 -4.45 4.61
N TRP A 77 3.13 -4.36 4.93
CA TRP A 77 2.53 -3.31 5.73
C TRP A 77 2.53 -3.68 7.22
N TYR A 78 2.89 -2.73 8.05
CA TYR A 78 2.82 -2.86 9.51
C TYR A 78 2.01 -1.71 10.07
N ASP A 79 1.09 -2.01 11.00
CA ASP A 79 0.31 -1.02 11.74
C ASP A 79 0.20 -1.43 13.21
N GLY A 80 0.19 -0.43 14.10
CA GLY A 80 0.20 -0.66 15.53
C GLY A 80 1.61 -0.91 16.08
N PRO A 81 1.75 -1.73 17.14
CA PRO A 81 3.04 -1.94 17.82
C PRO A 81 4.02 -2.82 17.03
N VAL A 82 3.54 -3.57 16.04
CA VAL A 82 4.40 -4.42 15.21
C VAL A 82 5.14 -3.57 14.19
N LYS A 83 6.44 -3.73 14.16
CA LYS A 83 7.32 -2.98 13.26
C LYS A 83 8.28 -3.92 12.53
N PRO A 84 8.75 -3.57 11.31
CA PRO A 84 9.75 -4.36 10.60
C PRO A 84 11.05 -4.47 11.41
N GLY A 85 11.76 -5.58 11.24
CA GLY A 85 13.14 -5.68 11.71
C GLY A 85 14.01 -4.69 10.93
N MET A 86 14.67 -3.78 11.66
CA MET A 86 15.59 -2.81 11.08
C MET A 86 16.98 -2.94 11.73
N PRO A 87 18.07 -2.62 11.02
CA PRO A 87 19.39 -2.53 11.63
C PRO A 87 19.40 -1.43 12.71
N SER A 88 19.39 -1.80 13.96
CA SER A 88 19.22 -0.90 15.11
C SER A 88 20.32 0.17 15.27
N LYS A 89 21.46 -0.02 14.61
CA LYS A 89 22.60 0.92 14.72
C LYS A 89 22.41 2.22 13.90
N ILE A 90 21.39 2.30 13.04
CA ILE A 90 21.31 3.34 12.02
C ILE A 90 19.94 4.00 11.95
N PHE A 91 18.90 3.25 12.27
CA PHE A 91 17.54 3.77 12.31
C PHE A 91 16.99 3.63 13.72
N ASP A 92 16.67 4.74 14.34
CA ASP A 92 15.87 4.71 15.57
C ASP A 92 14.44 4.33 15.19
N ARG A 93 14.16 3.03 15.31
CA ARG A 93 12.86 2.45 15.02
C ARG A 93 11.72 3.08 15.82
N ASP A 94 12.01 3.51 17.02
CA ASP A 94 11.00 4.01 17.95
C ASP A 94 10.73 5.49 17.73
N ALA A 95 11.72 6.23 17.23
CA ALA A 95 11.54 7.62 16.81
C ALA A 95 10.81 7.75 15.46
N MET A 96 10.76 6.70 14.62
CA MET A 96 10.09 6.75 13.33
C MET A 96 8.59 6.50 13.47
N GLY A 97 7.78 7.54 13.31
CA GLY A 97 6.32 7.45 13.37
C GLY A 97 5.71 6.70 12.17
N MET A 98 6.19 6.99 10.94
CA MET A 98 5.75 6.35 9.70
C MET A 98 6.85 6.46 8.64
N GLY A 99 6.84 5.57 7.66
CA GLY A 99 7.79 5.61 6.53
C GLY A 99 7.84 4.29 5.78
N VAL A 100 8.71 4.26 4.78
CA VAL A 100 8.92 3.10 3.90
C VAL A 100 10.37 2.65 4.02
N LEU A 101 10.58 1.38 4.32
CA LEU A 101 11.89 0.75 4.35
C LEU A 101 12.06 -0.16 3.13
N PHE A 102 12.99 0.19 2.27
CA PHE A 102 13.46 -0.69 1.21
C PHE A 102 14.67 -1.49 1.72
N SER A 103 14.61 -2.80 1.59
CA SER A 103 15.71 -3.70 1.95
C SER A 103 16.16 -4.48 0.72
N GLY A 104 17.40 -4.30 0.33
CA GLY A 104 18.00 -4.92 -0.84
C GLY A 104 19.34 -5.61 -0.55
N GLU A 105 19.90 -6.23 -1.56
CA GLU A 105 21.20 -6.90 -1.46
C GLU A 105 22.33 -5.94 -1.11
N LYS A 106 22.30 -4.72 -1.65
CA LYS A 106 23.33 -3.70 -1.47
C LYS A 106 23.17 -2.84 -0.23
N GLY A 107 22.00 -2.86 0.41
CA GLY A 107 21.73 -2.00 1.57
C GLY A 107 20.25 -1.74 1.82
N TRP A 108 20.00 -0.62 2.47
CA TRP A 108 18.67 -0.18 2.86
C TRP A 108 18.44 1.27 2.46
N LEU A 109 17.21 1.59 2.13
CA LEU A 109 16.72 2.97 1.99
C LEU A 109 15.51 3.13 2.90
N LEU A 110 15.58 4.09 3.82
CA LEU A 110 14.45 4.53 4.61
C LEU A 110 13.97 5.88 4.08
N ALA A 111 12.68 6.00 3.80
CA ALA A 111 12.09 7.23 3.30
C ALA A 111 10.74 7.51 3.94
N ASP A 112 10.45 8.79 4.14
CA ASP A 112 9.11 9.33 4.43
C ASP A 112 8.83 10.53 3.51
N TYR A 113 7.85 11.37 3.85
CA TYR A 113 7.49 12.56 3.04
C TYR A 113 8.61 13.61 2.94
N SER A 114 9.53 13.65 3.88
CA SER A 114 10.55 14.71 4.02
C SER A 114 11.98 14.18 4.09
N MET A 115 12.15 12.95 4.54
CA MET A 115 13.44 12.36 4.83
C MET A 115 13.73 11.16 3.93
N ARG A 116 15.00 11.00 3.57
CA ARG A 116 15.53 9.80 2.95
C ARG A 116 16.92 9.51 3.49
N THR A 117 17.14 8.27 3.89
CA THR A 117 18.43 7.82 4.41
C THR A 117 18.82 6.52 3.71
N VAL A 118 19.96 6.52 3.05
CA VAL A 118 20.54 5.35 2.39
C VAL A 118 21.64 4.78 3.25
N MET A 119 21.67 3.47 3.38
CA MET A 119 22.74 2.75 4.03
C MET A 119 23.20 1.60 3.15
N LEU A 120 24.45 1.60 2.76
CA LEU A 120 25.06 0.53 2.01
C LEU A 120 25.68 -0.52 2.94
N LYS A 121 25.57 -1.79 2.58
CA LYS A 121 26.23 -2.89 3.30
C LYS A 121 27.74 -2.76 3.14
N GLY A 122 28.46 -2.74 4.27
CA GLY A 122 29.94 -2.76 4.32
C GLY A 122 30.61 -1.40 4.39
N ASP A 123 29.97 -0.34 3.95
CA ASP A 123 30.50 1.02 4.09
C ASP A 123 29.36 2.03 4.09
N MET A 124 29.39 2.96 5.06
CA MET A 124 28.49 4.10 5.11
C MET A 124 29.04 5.24 4.23
N THR A 125 29.26 4.96 2.97
CA THR A 125 29.68 6.00 2.04
C THR A 125 28.54 6.99 1.82
N HIS A 126 28.90 8.25 1.78
CA HIS A 126 27.99 9.32 1.42
C HIS A 126 27.42 9.03 0.02
N TYR A 127 26.10 8.95 -0.08
CA TYR A 127 25.41 8.79 -1.35
C TYR A 127 24.98 10.17 -1.85
N ASP A 128 25.66 10.64 -2.88
CA ASP A 128 25.25 11.85 -3.59
C ASP A 128 24.05 11.53 -4.47
N ALA A 129 22.88 11.95 -4.00
CA ALA A 129 21.66 11.80 -4.79
C ALA A 129 21.72 12.73 -6.01
N PRO A 130 21.36 12.26 -7.22
CA PRO A 130 21.23 13.14 -8.37
C PRO A 130 20.20 14.24 -8.09
N ALA A 131 20.35 15.39 -8.76
CA ALA A 131 19.40 16.48 -8.60
C ALA A 131 17.98 16.01 -8.98
N ALA A 132 16.99 16.36 -8.19
CA ALA A 132 15.60 15.91 -8.41
C ALA A 132 15.07 16.32 -9.80
N THR A 133 15.52 17.44 -10.33
CA THR A 133 15.18 17.94 -11.65
C THR A 133 15.68 17.08 -12.80
N ASP A 134 16.69 16.25 -12.56
CA ASP A 134 17.29 15.41 -13.61
C ASP A 134 16.58 14.07 -13.77
N LEU A 135 15.75 13.70 -12.82
CA LEU A 135 15.11 12.38 -12.77
C LEU A 135 13.61 12.42 -13.03
N ILE A 136 12.92 13.43 -12.50
CA ILE A 136 11.46 13.50 -12.54
C ILE A 136 11.04 14.92 -12.91
N PRO A 137 10.17 15.11 -13.92
CA PRO A 137 9.63 16.42 -14.27
C PRO A 137 8.94 17.07 -13.07
N ARG A 138 9.07 18.37 -12.95
CA ARG A 138 8.41 19.13 -11.88
C ARG A 138 6.89 19.01 -12.02
N SER A 139 6.23 18.58 -10.93
CA SER A 139 4.77 18.49 -10.88
C SER A 139 4.12 19.86 -11.02
N LEU A 140 3.00 19.90 -11.74
CA LEU A 140 2.10 21.06 -11.80
C LEU A 140 1.37 21.29 -10.46
N GLY A 141 1.34 20.29 -9.58
CA GLY A 141 0.50 20.21 -8.39
C GLY A 141 -0.89 19.64 -8.70
N HIS A 142 -1.51 18.99 -7.72
CA HIS A 142 -2.73 18.18 -7.89
C HIS A 142 -3.87 18.88 -8.63
N HIS A 143 -4.27 20.07 -8.18
CA HIS A 143 -5.39 20.80 -8.78
C HIS A 143 -5.10 21.28 -10.20
N LYS A 144 -3.88 21.78 -10.45
CA LYS A 144 -3.50 22.26 -11.77
C LYS A 144 -3.37 21.12 -12.77
N GLU A 145 -2.84 19.98 -12.35
CA GLU A 145 -2.74 18.77 -13.17
C GLU A 145 -4.14 18.28 -13.57
N TRP A 146 -5.06 18.19 -12.60
CA TRP A 146 -6.44 17.80 -12.87
C TRP A 146 -7.14 18.77 -13.84
N ILE A 147 -7.07 20.07 -13.58
CA ILE A 147 -7.67 21.08 -14.48
C ILE A 147 -7.05 21.03 -15.88
N HIS A 148 -5.74 20.84 -15.96
CA HIS A 148 -5.04 20.70 -17.23
C HIS A 148 -5.54 19.46 -18.01
N ALA A 149 -5.63 18.32 -17.34
CA ALA A 149 -6.15 17.09 -17.92
C ALA A 149 -7.60 17.25 -18.43
N CYS A 150 -8.47 17.89 -17.64
CA CYS A 150 -9.85 18.19 -18.07
C CYS A 150 -9.92 19.05 -19.32
N LYS A 151 -9.00 20.01 -19.50
CA LYS A 151 -8.97 20.92 -20.64
C LYS A 151 -8.33 20.35 -21.89
N THR A 152 -7.38 19.45 -21.73
CA THR A 152 -6.50 19.00 -22.84
C THR A 152 -6.63 17.52 -23.18
N GLY A 153 -7.24 16.71 -22.29
CA GLY A 153 -7.22 15.24 -22.39
C GLY A 153 -5.87 14.62 -22.01
N ALA A 154 -4.92 15.40 -21.47
CA ALA A 154 -3.64 14.87 -21.02
C ALA A 154 -3.82 13.88 -19.85
N PRO A 155 -2.99 12.83 -19.76
CA PRO A 155 -3.07 11.90 -18.65
C PRO A 155 -2.66 12.58 -17.32
N THR A 156 -3.25 12.13 -16.21
CA THR A 156 -2.82 12.48 -14.85
C THR A 156 -1.91 11.41 -14.29
N LEU A 157 -1.03 11.77 -13.37
CA LEU A 157 -0.14 10.80 -12.69
C LEU A 157 -0.91 9.79 -11.85
N CYS A 158 -1.99 10.24 -11.20
CA CYS A 158 -2.87 9.40 -10.39
C CYS A 158 -4.21 9.15 -11.10
N ASN A 159 -4.17 8.59 -12.32
CA ASN A 159 -5.36 8.15 -13.03
C ASN A 159 -5.93 6.85 -12.44
N PHE A 160 -7.13 6.45 -12.89
CA PHE A 160 -7.81 5.27 -12.34
C PHE A 160 -7.11 3.94 -12.68
N ASP A 161 -6.35 3.86 -13.78
CA ASP A 161 -5.58 2.66 -14.12
C ASP A 161 -4.46 2.42 -13.10
N TYR A 162 -3.86 3.49 -12.59
CA TYR A 162 -2.86 3.42 -11.54
C TYR A 162 -3.49 3.30 -10.15
N SER A 163 -4.36 4.24 -9.79
CA SER A 163 -4.93 4.30 -8.42
C SER A 163 -5.88 3.15 -8.12
N GLY A 164 -6.60 2.65 -9.13
CA GLY A 164 -7.47 1.48 -8.98
C GLY A 164 -6.70 0.24 -8.59
N LEU A 165 -5.56 -0.03 -9.25
CA LEU A 165 -4.69 -1.15 -8.91
C LEU A 165 -4.05 -1.00 -7.53
N LEU A 166 -3.66 0.21 -7.13
CA LEU A 166 -3.13 0.48 -5.79
C LEU A 166 -4.19 0.24 -4.70
N VAL A 167 -5.42 0.68 -4.94
CA VAL A 167 -6.54 0.45 -4.01
C VAL A 167 -6.89 -1.03 -3.94
N GLU A 168 -6.97 -1.73 -5.07
CA GLU A 168 -7.17 -3.20 -5.11
C GLU A 168 -6.11 -3.92 -4.27
N HIS A 169 -4.84 -3.56 -4.48
CA HIS A 169 -3.73 -4.10 -3.70
C HIS A 169 -3.94 -3.94 -2.19
N ASN A 170 -4.26 -2.74 -1.74
CA ASN A 170 -4.46 -2.45 -0.32
C ASN A 170 -5.69 -3.19 0.24
N MET A 171 -6.80 -3.19 -0.51
CA MET A 171 -8.05 -3.83 -0.08
C MET A 171 -7.95 -5.35 -0.04
N LEU A 172 -7.13 -5.97 -0.91
CA LEU A 172 -6.83 -7.40 -0.82
C LEU A 172 -6.24 -7.77 0.55
N GLY A 173 -5.45 -6.88 1.15
CA GLY A 173 -4.96 -7.03 2.52
C GLY A 173 -6.10 -7.11 3.55
N ALA A 174 -7.10 -6.25 3.44
CA ALA A 174 -8.26 -6.27 4.32
C ALA A 174 -9.09 -7.56 4.13
N VAL A 175 -9.27 -8.01 2.89
CA VAL A 175 -9.98 -9.27 2.59
C VAL A 175 -9.23 -10.46 3.19
N SER A 176 -7.91 -10.56 2.99
CA SER A 176 -7.08 -11.64 3.55
C SER A 176 -7.15 -11.68 5.08
N MET A 177 -7.04 -10.52 5.72
CA MET A 177 -7.13 -10.39 7.18
C MET A 177 -8.50 -10.82 7.70
N ARG A 178 -9.60 -10.37 7.08
CA ARG A 178 -10.97 -10.75 7.47
C ARG A 178 -11.27 -12.22 7.20
N ALA A 179 -10.67 -12.80 6.16
CA ALA A 179 -10.75 -14.22 5.85
C ALA A 179 -9.92 -15.09 6.82
N GLY A 180 -8.97 -14.49 7.56
CA GLY A 180 -8.07 -15.20 8.47
C GLY A 180 -7.13 -16.19 7.77
N LYS A 181 -6.84 -15.99 6.48
CA LYS A 181 -6.00 -16.88 5.68
C LYS A 181 -5.27 -16.14 4.55
N LYS A 182 -4.16 -16.71 4.12
CA LYS A 182 -3.46 -16.29 2.91
C LYS A 182 -4.34 -16.54 1.69
N LEU A 183 -4.39 -15.55 0.79
CA LEU A 183 -5.11 -15.61 -0.47
C LEU A 183 -4.12 -15.72 -1.63
N GLU A 184 -4.39 -16.65 -2.56
CA GLU A 184 -3.75 -16.70 -3.87
C GLU A 184 -4.63 -15.91 -4.84
N TRP A 185 -4.07 -14.84 -5.44
CA TRP A 185 -4.84 -13.81 -6.13
C TRP A 185 -4.80 -13.93 -7.65
N ASP A 186 -5.96 -13.98 -8.25
CA ASP A 186 -6.19 -13.87 -9.70
C ASP A 186 -6.76 -12.46 -9.98
N ALA A 187 -5.86 -11.51 -10.19
CA ALA A 187 -6.23 -10.10 -10.40
C ALA A 187 -7.06 -9.89 -11.67
N LYS A 188 -6.86 -10.69 -12.71
CA LYS A 188 -7.62 -10.58 -13.96
C LYS A 188 -9.11 -10.82 -13.75
N ASN A 189 -9.43 -11.75 -12.85
CA ASN A 189 -10.80 -12.15 -12.57
C ASN A 189 -11.28 -11.61 -11.20
N LEU A 190 -10.45 -10.85 -10.49
CA LEU A 190 -10.72 -10.29 -9.16
C LEU A 190 -11.25 -11.35 -8.20
N ARG A 191 -10.50 -12.43 -8.01
CA ARG A 191 -10.89 -13.55 -7.14
C ARG A 191 -9.70 -14.19 -6.43
N ALA A 192 -9.98 -14.73 -5.24
CA ALA A 192 -9.06 -15.61 -4.54
C ALA A 192 -9.23 -17.04 -5.04
N THR A 193 -8.20 -17.61 -5.67
CA THR A 193 -8.31 -18.95 -6.31
C THR A 193 -8.37 -20.09 -5.30
N ASN A 194 -7.82 -19.90 -4.11
CA ASN A 194 -7.78 -20.87 -3.03
C ASN A 194 -8.88 -20.66 -1.96
N ALA A 195 -9.74 -19.65 -2.13
CA ALA A 195 -10.72 -19.27 -1.12
C ALA A 195 -11.97 -18.63 -1.76
N PRO A 196 -12.78 -19.39 -2.52
CA PRO A 196 -13.96 -18.83 -3.19
C PRO A 196 -15.00 -18.28 -2.21
N GLU A 197 -15.00 -18.72 -0.97
CA GLU A 197 -15.89 -18.26 0.10
C GLU A 197 -15.67 -16.79 0.50
N VAL A 198 -14.56 -16.16 0.10
CA VAL A 198 -14.30 -14.74 0.38
C VAL A 198 -14.91 -13.79 -0.65
N ASP A 199 -15.50 -14.32 -1.72
CA ASP A 199 -16.09 -13.49 -2.78
C ASP A 199 -17.08 -12.42 -2.27
N PRO A 200 -17.92 -12.67 -1.24
CA PRO A 200 -18.78 -11.66 -0.65
C PRO A 200 -18.05 -10.48 0.01
N LEU A 201 -16.76 -10.64 0.37
CA LEU A 201 -15.90 -9.55 0.86
C LEU A 201 -15.30 -8.72 -0.28
N ILE A 202 -15.25 -9.30 -1.49
CA ILE A 202 -14.69 -8.66 -2.70
C ILE A 202 -15.79 -7.94 -3.47
N ARG A 203 -16.96 -8.59 -3.60
CA ARG A 203 -18.09 -8.10 -4.39
C ARG A 203 -19.26 -7.77 -3.51
N LYS A 204 -19.68 -6.51 -3.57
CA LYS A 204 -20.84 -6.03 -2.82
C LYS A 204 -22.13 -6.46 -3.53
N THR A 205 -23.06 -7.03 -2.77
CA THR A 205 -24.45 -7.15 -3.21
C THR A 205 -25.13 -5.79 -3.02
N TYR A 206 -25.58 -5.20 -4.12
CA TYR A 206 -26.31 -3.93 -4.08
C TYR A 206 -27.79 -4.17 -3.73
N ARG A 207 -28.41 -3.16 -3.15
CA ARG A 207 -29.85 -3.18 -2.91
C ARG A 207 -30.60 -3.24 -4.24
N GLU A 208 -31.83 -3.76 -4.22
CA GLU A 208 -32.69 -3.87 -5.38
C GLU A 208 -32.83 -2.54 -6.14
N GLY A 209 -32.74 -2.59 -7.46
CA GLY A 209 -32.77 -1.41 -8.35
C GLY A 209 -31.45 -0.65 -8.49
N TRP A 210 -30.37 -1.08 -7.81
CA TRP A 210 -29.04 -0.47 -7.92
C TRP A 210 -28.04 -1.50 -8.45
N VAL A 211 -27.56 -1.28 -9.65
CA VAL A 211 -26.52 -2.12 -10.29
C VAL A 211 -25.39 -1.23 -10.77
N LEU A 212 -24.14 -1.72 -10.62
CA LEU A 212 -23.01 -1.17 -11.34
C LEU A 212 -23.06 -1.72 -12.77
N ASN A 213 -23.32 -0.84 -13.73
CA ASN A 213 -23.19 -1.14 -15.13
C ASN A 213 -21.70 -0.92 -15.50
N GLY A 214 -20.93 -1.98 -15.57
CA GLY A 214 -19.53 -2.01 -15.97
C GLY A 214 -19.24 -3.27 -16.73
#